data_322c64a0be1573a594ee4f68827721fa
#
_entry.id   322c64a0be1573a594ee4f68827721fa
#
_cell.length_a   1.000
_cell.length_b   1.000
_cell.length_c   1.000
_cell.angle_alpha   90.00
_cell.angle_beta   90.00
_cell.angle_gamma   90.00
#
_symmetry.space_group_name_H-M   'P 1'
#
loop_
_entity.id
_entity.type
_entity.pdbx_description
1 polymer ?
#
loop_
_entity_poly.entity_id
_entity_poly.type
_entity_poly.pdbx_seq_one_letter_code
_entity_poly.pdbx_strand_id
1 'polypeptide(L)'
;QIRVTDGEYTYRYNYDASEPETGYPSTVNLSYSLTSLTMQPFKVDAEGNLVYKPDGKDGYIAGLENGKTYKVSVRAVNRNSADGTVAYGEWSDAVDYTYAKKVAEPKSVTIYAAERKNQIQVSGEGQNLEVSIKDESGNEYYSYAYGAKEPSYVTTSGNWISFNENYGYLLKKNDTTGLYEVASDADGKYIGAFQKGKKYTVKVRAYTGSGDEKKVGDWSNELVVEADDSGSLVPEKTGNFKYNDEYEYVSWNRIQNTYV
;
A
#
# COMPACT_ATOMS: atom_id res chain seq x y z
N GLN A 1 -30.92 9.54 -10.00
CA GLN A 1 -30.35 9.56 -8.65
C GLN A 1 -30.30 8.18 -8.07
N ILE A 2 -29.35 7.96 -7.17
CA ILE A 2 -29.20 6.75 -6.39
C ILE A 2 -29.23 7.10 -4.90
N ARG A 3 -29.93 6.30 -4.12
CA ARG A 3 -29.94 6.37 -2.67
C ARG A 3 -29.42 5.06 -2.09
N VAL A 4 -28.43 5.14 -1.22
CA VAL A 4 -27.87 4.01 -0.49
C VAL A 4 -28.03 4.31 1.00
N THR A 5 -28.64 3.41 1.76
CA THR A 5 -28.84 3.61 3.20
C THR A 5 -28.66 2.31 3.99
N ASP A 6 -28.17 2.43 5.22
CA ASP A 6 -28.13 1.32 6.18
C ASP A 6 -29.33 1.30 7.12
N GLY A 7 -30.33 2.16 6.85
CA GLY A 7 -31.51 2.36 7.67
C GLY A 7 -31.42 3.55 8.61
N GLU A 8 -30.24 3.95 9.02
CA GLU A 8 -30.01 5.12 9.87
C GLU A 8 -29.30 6.25 9.11
N TYR A 9 -28.28 5.92 8.32
CA TYR A 9 -27.50 6.87 7.55
C TYR A 9 -27.71 6.69 6.05
N THR A 10 -27.65 7.80 5.31
CA THR A 10 -27.60 7.82 3.85
C THR A 10 -26.18 8.01 3.38
N TYR A 11 -25.77 7.25 2.38
CA TYR A 11 -24.44 7.25 1.79
C TYR A 11 -24.47 8.00 0.47
N ARG A 12 -23.60 8.99 0.29
CA ARG A 12 -23.59 9.89 -0.87
C ARG A 12 -22.42 9.65 -1.79
N TYR A 13 -22.69 9.69 -3.08
CA TYR A 13 -21.69 9.84 -4.12
C TYR A 13 -21.74 11.29 -4.64
N ASN A 14 -20.69 12.07 -4.44
CA ASN A 14 -20.57 13.50 -4.70
C ASN A 14 -21.51 14.41 -3.87
N TYR A 15 -20.92 15.50 -3.38
CA TYR A 15 -21.61 16.51 -2.59
C TYR A 15 -22.32 17.51 -3.52
N ASP A 16 -23.64 17.56 -3.50
CA ASP A 16 -24.43 18.69 -3.93
C ASP A 16 -25.20 19.21 -2.71
N ALA A 17 -24.86 20.41 -2.23
CA ALA A 17 -25.49 20.99 -1.05
C ALA A 17 -26.98 21.29 -1.25
N SER A 18 -27.45 21.42 -2.50
CA SER A 18 -28.86 21.64 -2.84
C SER A 18 -29.69 20.38 -2.80
N GLU A 19 -29.05 19.20 -2.83
CA GLU A 19 -29.70 17.90 -2.82
C GLU A 19 -28.97 16.91 -1.91
N PRO A 20 -29.12 17.07 -0.59
CA PRO A 20 -28.33 16.33 0.38
C PRO A 20 -28.55 14.81 0.37
N GLU A 21 -29.62 14.31 -0.20
CA GLU A 21 -29.97 12.88 -0.14
C GLU A 21 -29.47 12.06 -1.33
N THR A 22 -28.85 12.68 -2.36
CA THR A 22 -28.64 12.01 -3.63
C THR A 22 -27.32 12.35 -4.32
N GLY A 23 -26.72 11.39 -4.98
CA GLY A 23 -25.59 11.57 -5.88
C GLY A 23 -25.97 11.29 -7.33
N TYR A 24 -25.22 11.90 -8.27
CA TYR A 24 -25.41 11.69 -9.70
C TYR A 24 -24.34 10.84 -10.31
N PRO A 25 -24.61 9.60 -10.71
CA PRO A 25 -23.94 9.06 -11.88
C PRO A 25 -24.92 8.91 -13.03
N SER A 26 -24.51 9.28 -14.23
CA SER A 26 -25.25 9.06 -15.47
C SER A 26 -25.34 7.57 -15.85
N THR A 27 -24.43 6.77 -15.34
CA THR A 27 -24.41 5.30 -15.42
C THR A 27 -23.91 4.74 -14.12
N VAL A 28 -24.65 3.81 -13.52
CA VAL A 28 -24.29 3.22 -12.23
C VAL A 28 -23.59 1.89 -12.46
N ASN A 29 -22.28 1.88 -12.40
CA ASN A 29 -21.56 0.67 -12.03
C ASN A 29 -21.43 0.65 -10.50
N LEU A 30 -22.34 -0.02 -9.81
CA LEU A 30 -22.40 -0.04 -8.35
C LEU A 30 -21.12 -0.54 -7.72
N SER A 31 -20.43 -1.49 -8.35
CA SER A 31 -19.17 -2.02 -7.82
C SER A 31 -18.05 -0.99 -7.85
N TYR A 32 -18.06 -0.05 -8.79
CA TYR A 32 -17.06 1.02 -8.90
C TYR A 32 -17.46 2.25 -8.08
N SER A 33 -18.71 2.67 -8.16
CA SER A 33 -19.19 3.89 -7.50
C SER A 33 -19.32 3.75 -5.99
N LEU A 34 -19.72 2.58 -5.50
CA LEU A 34 -19.90 2.32 -4.06
C LEU A 34 -18.57 2.05 -3.33
N THR A 35 -17.48 1.82 -4.03
CA THR A 35 -16.12 1.68 -3.44
C THR A 35 -15.39 3.00 -3.30
N SER A 36 -15.97 4.12 -3.76
CA SER A 36 -15.36 5.44 -3.69
C SER A 36 -15.20 5.91 -2.24
N LEU A 37 -13.98 6.29 -1.86
CA LEU A 37 -13.65 6.89 -0.56
C LEU A 37 -14.36 8.23 -0.28
N THR A 38 -15.09 8.77 -1.27
CA THR A 38 -15.82 10.04 -1.13
C THR A 38 -17.24 9.89 -0.59
N MET A 39 -17.71 8.67 -0.37
CA MET A 39 -19.04 8.42 0.22
C MET A 39 -19.00 8.65 1.72
N GLN A 40 -19.40 9.82 2.16
CA GLN A 40 -19.56 10.12 3.59
C GLN A 40 -20.99 9.83 4.01
N PRO A 41 -21.23 8.86 4.91
CA PRO A 41 -22.56 8.59 5.43
C PRO A 41 -23.00 9.70 6.38
N PHE A 42 -24.27 10.14 6.23
CA PHE A 42 -24.86 11.20 7.03
C PHE A 42 -26.33 10.91 7.31
N LYS A 43 -26.86 11.58 8.32
CA LYS A 43 -28.29 11.71 8.57
C LYS A 43 -28.62 13.18 8.80
N VAL A 44 -29.88 13.55 8.68
CA VAL A 44 -30.37 14.89 9.00
C VAL A 44 -30.96 14.82 10.41
N ASP A 45 -30.54 15.71 11.31
CA ASP A 45 -31.10 15.81 12.65
C ASP A 45 -32.46 16.53 12.66
N ALA A 46 -33.06 16.68 13.84
CA ALA A 46 -34.36 17.32 14.00
C ALA A 46 -34.35 18.82 13.63
N GLU A 47 -33.19 19.45 13.69
CA GLU A 47 -32.95 20.83 13.35
C GLU A 47 -32.61 21.06 11.87
N GLY A 48 -32.49 19.97 11.08
CA GLY A 48 -32.16 20.01 9.66
C GLY A 48 -30.68 20.04 9.34
N ASN A 49 -29.79 19.79 10.32
CA ASN A 49 -28.34 19.77 10.09
C ASN A 49 -27.85 18.39 9.64
N LEU A 50 -26.78 18.39 8.86
CA LEU A 50 -26.11 17.15 8.47
C LEU A 50 -25.25 16.62 9.61
N VAL A 51 -25.53 15.42 10.07
CA VAL A 51 -24.75 14.70 11.09
C VAL A 51 -24.07 13.50 10.41
N TYR A 52 -22.74 13.55 10.34
CA TYR A 52 -21.93 12.48 9.74
C TYR A 52 -21.76 11.31 10.71
N LYS A 53 -21.65 10.11 10.15
CA LYS A 53 -21.47 8.89 10.94
C LYS A 53 -20.06 8.84 11.53
N PRO A 54 -19.92 8.80 12.88
CA PRO A 54 -18.61 8.75 13.52
C PRO A 54 -17.92 7.41 13.30
N ASP A 55 -16.59 7.41 13.24
CA ASP A 55 -15.76 6.20 13.15
C ASP A 55 -15.40 5.61 14.53
N GLY A 56 -15.82 6.27 15.60
CA GLY A 56 -15.49 5.89 16.98
C GLY A 56 -14.07 6.28 17.43
N LYS A 57 -13.35 7.07 16.62
CA LYS A 57 -11.96 7.50 16.88
C LYS A 57 -11.73 8.98 16.55
N ASP A 58 -12.68 9.84 16.90
CA ASP A 58 -12.66 11.29 16.65
C ASP A 58 -12.72 11.67 15.14
N GLY A 59 -13.10 10.74 14.26
CA GLY A 59 -13.29 10.95 12.83
C GLY A 59 -14.65 10.48 12.33
N TYR A 60 -14.77 10.39 11.03
CA TYR A 60 -15.99 9.94 10.35
C TYR A 60 -15.70 8.77 9.41
N ILE A 61 -16.67 7.84 9.30
CA ILE A 61 -16.58 6.73 8.35
C ILE A 61 -16.57 7.29 6.93
N ALA A 62 -15.71 6.74 6.07
CA ALA A 62 -15.70 7.01 4.65
C ALA A 62 -16.00 5.73 3.87
N GLY A 63 -17.02 5.77 3.00
CA GLY A 63 -17.43 4.63 2.17
C GLY A 63 -18.30 3.61 2.88
N LEU A 64 -18.46 2.46 2.26
CA LEU A 64 -19.26 1.36 2.77
C LEU A 64 -18.43 0.44 3.68
N GLU A 65 -19.08 -0.08 4.72
CA GLU A 65 -18.45 -0.99 5.69
C GLU A 65 -18.52 -2.43 5.18
N ASN A 66 -17.41 -3.14 5.23
CA ASN A 66 -17.31 -4.51 4.74
C ASN A 66 -18.25 -5.46 5.49
N GLY A 67 -18.96 -6.31 4.76
CA GLY A 67 -19.94 -7.26 5.30
C GLY A 67 -21.29 -6.65 5.67
N LYS A 68 -21.48 -5.33 5.56
CA LYS A 68 -22.74 -4.66 5.89
C LYS A 68 -23.70 -4.66 4.72
N THR A 69 -25.00 -4.85 5.01
CA THR A 69 -26.07 -4.80 4.03
C THR A 69 -26.69 -3.41 4.00
N TYR A 70 -26.86 -2.90 2.80
CA TYR A 70 -27.45 -1.60 2.48
C TYR A 70 -28.70 -1.77 1.61
N LYS A 71 -29.64 -0.87 1.74
CA LYS A 71 -30.77 -0.74 0.81
C LYS A 71 -30.40 0.27 -0.28
N VAL A 72 -30.53 -0.16 -1.53
CA VAL A 72 -30.22 0.65 -2.71
C VAL A 72 -31.47 0.87 -3.52
N SER A 73 -31.78 2.13 -3.84
CA SER A 73 -32.88 2.51 -4.72
C SER A 73 -32.43 3.60 -5.71
N VAL A 74 -33.14 3.67 -6.84
CA VAL A 74 -32.83 4.64 -7.90
C VAL A 74 -34.09 5.38 -8.33
N ARG A 75 -33.93 6.60 -8.85
CA ARG A 75 -35.00 7.33 -9.53
C ARG A 75 -34.50 8.08 -10.75
N ALA A 76 -35.38 8.33 -11.68
CA ALA A 76 -35.10 9.20 -12.81
C ALA A 76 -35.04 10.67 -12.35
N VAL A 77 -34.22 11.45 -13.03
CA VAL A 77 -34.11 12.91 -12.86
C VAL A 77 -34.11 13.55 -14.22
N ASN A 78 -34.93 14.54 -14.43
CA ASN A 78 -34.96 15.36 -15.63
C ASN A 78 -34.54 16.78 -15.25
N ARG A 79 -33.48 17.30 -15.85
CA ARG A 79 -33.05 18.69 -15.70
C ARG A 79 -33.35 19.45 -16.98
N ASN A 80 -34.13 20.51 -16.86
CA ASN A 80 -34.34 21.44 -17.96
C ASN A 80 -33.09 22.36 -18.04
N SER A 81 -32.37 22.25 -19.15
CA SER A 81 -31.15 23.06 -19.40
C SER A 81 -31.43 24.55 -19.63
N ALA A 82 -32.67 24.90 -19.96
CA ALA A 82 -33.04 26.28 -20.28
C ALA A 82 -33.30 27.14 -19.02
N ASP A 83 -33.86 26.56 -17.99
CA ASP A 83 -34.28 27.29 -16.77
C ASP A 83 -33.74 26.65 -15.46
N GLY A 84 -33.02 25.53 -15.55
CA GLY A 84 -32.44 24.82 -14.42
C GLY A 84 -33.45 24.06 -13.56
N THR A 85 -34.74 24.00 -13.97
CA THR A 85 -35.74 23.25 -13.21
C THR A 85 -35.43 21.75 -13.19
N VAL A 86 -35.72 21.09 -12.08
CA VAL A 86 -35.46 19.67 -11.88
C VAL A 86 -36.78 18.96 -11.56
N ALA A 87 -37.09 17.91 -12.29
CA ALA A 87 -38.20 17.03 -12.04
C ALA A 87 -37.72 15.63 -11.65
N TYR A 88 -38.31 15.05 -10.61
CA TYR A 88 -37.94 13.74 -10.08
C TYR A 88 -39.04 12.73 -10.34
N GLY A 89 -38.65 11.55 -10.78
CA GLY A 89 -39.53 10.38 -10.79
C GLY A 89 -39.65 9.76 -9.38
N GLU A 90 -40.55 8.81 -9.28
CA GLU A 90 -40.68 7.99 -8.06
C GLU A 90 -39.41 7.13 -7.84
N TRP A 91 -39.11 6.84 -6.58
CA TRP A 91 -38.08 5.89 -6.23
C TRP A 91 -38.49 4.46 -6.60
N SER A 92 -37.56 3.69 -7.14
CA SER A 92 -37.72 2.26 -7.29
C SER A 92 -37.89 1.57 -5.93
N ASP A 93 -38.39 0.34 -5.93
CA ASP A 93 -38.25 -0.54 -4.78
C ASP A 93 -36.77 -0.67 -4.40
N ALA A 94 -36.51 -0.76 -3.11
CA ALA A 94 -35.15 -0.92 -2.60
C ALA A 94 -34.69 -2.36 -2.75
N VAL A 95 -33.46 -2.53 -3.21
CA VAL A 95 -32.76 -3.81 -3.30
C VAL A 95 -31.73 -3.90 -2.19
N ASP A 96 -31.63 -5.03 -1.52
CA ASP A 96 -30.59 -5.29 -0.54
C ASP A 96 -29.25 -5.57 -1.25
N TYR A 97 -28.21 -4.85 -0.83
CA TYR A 97 -26.85 -4.98 -1.33
C TYR A 97 -25.88 -5.18 -0.16
N THR A 98 -25.29 -6.34 -0.04
CA THR A 98 -24.22 -6.59 0.94
C THR A 98 -22.89 -6.22 0.34
N TYR A 99 -22.25 -5.19 0.92
CA TYR A 99 -20.93 -4.78 0.46
C TYR A 99 -19.87 -5.78 0.91
N ALA A 100 -19.19 -6.37 -0.06
CA ALA A 100 -18.04 -7.23 0.17
C ALA A 100 -16.81 -6.61 -0.51
N LYS A 101 -15.94 -6.01 0.28
CA LYS A 101 -14.66 -5.50 -0.24
C LYS A 101 -13.83 -6.68 -0.73
N LYS A 102 -13.64 -6.76 -2.03
CA LYS A 102 -12.84 -7.82 -2.63
C LYS A 102 -11.36 -7.47 -2.48
N VAL A 103 -10.72 -7.99 -1.45
CA VAL A 103 -9.26 -7.93 -1.33
C VAL A 103 -8.69 -9.04 -2.22
N ALA A 104 -7.90 -8.65 -3.22
CA ALA A 104 -7.25 -9.61 -4.12
C ALA A 104 -6.29 -10.51 -3.33
N GLU A 105 -6.13 -11.76 -3.77
CA GLU A 105 -5.10 -12.63 -3.21
C GLU A 105 -3.71 -12.13 -3.65
N PRO A 106 -2.71 -12.11 -2.74
CA PRO A 106 -1.35 -11.75 -3.10
C PRO A 106 -0.75 -12.80 -4.03
N LYS A 107 0.01 -12.35 -5.02
CA LYS A 107 0.69 -13.24 -5.96
C LYS A 107 1.97 -13.77 -5.33
N SER A 108 2.37 -14.98 -5.71
CA SER A 108 3.70 -15.51 -5.37
C SER A 108 4.81 -14.65 -5.97
N VAL A 109 5.89 -14.49 -5.25
CA VAL A 109 7.06 -13.71 -5.66
C VAL A 109 8.33 -14.54 -5.57
N THR A 110 9.28 -14.25 -6.44
CA THR A 110 10.63 -14.82 -6.43
C THR A 110 11.62 -13.67 -6.46
N ILE A 111 12.75 -13.81 -5.78
CA ILE A 111 13.79 -12.78 -5.77
C ILE A 111 15.07 -13.28 -6.42
N TYR A 112 15.79 -12.35 -7.05
CA TYR A 112 17.02 -12.59 -7.77
C TYR A 112 18.08 -11.58 -7.36
N ALA A 113 19.34 -12.01 -7.37
CA ALA A 113 20.45 -11.08 -7.20
C ALA A 113 20.43 -10.05 -8.34
N ALA A 114 20.49 -8.78 -7.96
CA ALA A 114 20.68 -7.72 -8.94
C ALA A 114 22.17 -7.60 -9.31
N GLU A 115 22.46 -6.90 -10.40
CA GLU A 115 23.83 -6.60 -10.79
C GLU A 115 24.52 -5.68 -9.78
N ARG A 116 23.73 -4.88 -9.06
CA ARG A 116 24.24 -4.03 -7.95
C ARG A 116 24.14 -4.78 -6.63
N LYS A 117 25.20 -4.71 -5.83
CA LYS A 117 25.31 -5.45 -4.56
C LYS A 117 24.17 -5.16 -3.57
N ASN A 118 23.76 -3.93 -3.44
CA ASN A 118 22.72 -3.54 -2.49
C ASN A 118 21.32 -3.53 -3.10
N GLN A 119 21.09 -4.37 -4.12
CA GLN A 119 19.79 -4.46 -4.77
C GLN A 119 19.35 -5.90 -5.00
N ILE A 120 18.06 -6.12 -4.96
CA ILE A 120 17.43 -7.34 -5.44
C ILE A 120 16.33 -7.01 -6.43
N GLN A 121 16.14 -7.91 -7.39
CA GLN A 121 15.02 -7.88 -8.29
C GLN A 121 13.93 -8.80 -7.76
N VAL A 122 12.68 -8.35 -7.83
CA VAL A 122 11.50 -9.11 -7.44
C VAL A 122 10.67 -9.42 -8.68
N SER A 123 10.23 -10.67 -8.85
CA SER A 123 9.32 -11.05 -9.94
C SER A 123 7.93 -10.42 -9.75
N GLY A 124 7.26 -10.15 -10.86
CA GLY A 124 5.92 -9.56 -10.88
C GLY A 124 5.93 -8.03 -10.86
N GLU A 125 4.77 -7.44 -11.17
CA GLU A 125 4.62 -5.99 -11.30
C GLU A 125 3.75 -5.44 -10.16
N GLY A 126 4.14 -4.27 -9.63
CA GLY A 126 3.29 -3.38 -8.85
C GLY A 126 2.72 -3.95 -7.55
N GLN A 127 3.38 -4.93 -6.95
CA GLN A 127 2.93 -5.54 -5.70
C GLN A 127 3.45 -4.75 -4.49
N ASN A 128 2.65 -4.71 -3.43
CA ASN A 128 3.15 -4.33 -2.11
C ASN A 128 3.88 -5.53 -1.51
N LEU A 129 5.03 -5.28 -0.91
CA LEU A 129 5.94 -6.31 -0.44
C LEU A 129 6.29 -6.09 1.02
N GLU A 130 6.35 -7.18 1.78
CA GLU A 130 7.05 -7.25 3.06
C GLU A 130 8.42 -7.87 2.85
N VAL A 131 9.41 -7.35 3.56
CA VAL A 131 10.82 -7.77 3.48
C VAL A 131 11.26 -8.29 4.84
N SER A 132 11.64 -9.55 4.91
CA SER A 132 12.33 -10.17 6.05
C SER A 132 13.84 -10.03 5.83
N ILE A 133 14.54 -9.56 6.84
CA ILE A 133 15.98 -9.27 6.81
C ILE A 133 16.60 -9.91 8.04
N LYS A 134 17.55 -10.84 7.87
CA LYS A 134 18.28 -11.46 8.98
C LYS A 134 19.77 -11.35 8.76
N ASP A 135 20.51 -11.02 9.81
CA ASP A 135 21.98 -11.05 9.75
C ASP A 135 22.53 -12.46 9.99
N GLU A 136 23.85 -12.61 9.88
CA GLU A 136 24.56 -13.89 10.08
C GLU A 136 24.42 -14.44 11.53
N SER A 137 24.06 -13.59 12.49
CA SER A 137 23.81 -13.98 13.88
C SER A 137 22.37 -14.39 14.12
N GLY A 138 21.51 -14.29 13.09
CA GLY A 138 20.08 -14.62 13.16
C GLY A 138 19.21 -13.50 13.71
N ASN A 139 19.75 -12.31 13.97
CA ASN A 139 18.94 -11.14 14.33
C ASN A 139 18.06 -10.73 13.16
N GLU A 140 16.79 -10.48 13.43
CA GLU A 140 15.83 -10.02 12.45
C GLU A 140 15.59 -8.52 12.58
N TYR A 141 15.51 -7.83 11.43
CA TYR A 141 15.39 -6.38 11.34
C TYR A 141 14.00 -6.01 10.80
N TYR A 142 13.39 -4.99 11.38
CA TYR A 142 12.01 -4.60 11.17
C TYR A 142 11.87 -3.13 10.80
N SER A 143 10.69 -2.70 10.44
CA SER A 143 10.35 -1.28 10.32
C SER A 143 10.64 -0.55 11.63
N TYR A 144 10.99 0.74 11.54
CA TYR A 144 11.14 1.58 12.72
C TYR A 144 9.88 1.51 13.59
N ALA A 145 10.07 1.26 14.88
CA ALA A 145 8.96 1.19 15.83
C ALA A 145 9.32 1.97 17.10
N TYR A 146 8.35 2.75 17.58
CA TYR A 146 8.38 3.35 18.90
C TYR A 146 7.06 3.02 19.60
N GLY A 147 7.14 2.23 20.67
CA GLY A 147 5.96 1.83 21.44
C GLY A 147 5.00 0.89 20.70
N ALA A 148 5.44 0.17 19.68
CA ALA A 148 4.63 -0.83 19.00
C ALA A 148 4.45 -2.09 19.88
N LYS A 149 3.28 -2.73 19.82
CA LYS A 149 3.01 -3.98 20.53
C LYS A 149 3.69 -5.18 19.88
N GLU A 150 3.81 -5.16 18.55
CA GLU A 150 4.42 -6.21 17.74
C GLU A 150 5.33 -5.61 16.67
N PRO A 151 6.42 -6.29 16.30
CA PRO A 151 7.25 -5.89 15.18
C PRO A 151 6.51 -5.95 13.85
N SER A 152 6.83 -5.03 12.94
CA SER A 152 6.30 -5.04 11.59
C SER A 152 7.44 -5.15 10.58
N TYR A 153 7.31 -6.01 9.58
CA TYR A 153 8.29 -6.10 8.50
C TYR A 153 8.44 -4.77 7.77
N VAL A 154 9.63 -4.54 7.22
CA VAL A 154 9.84 -3.42 6.29
C VAL A 154 8.95 -3.62 5.07
N THR A 155 8.27 -2.57 4.64
CA THR A 155 7.38 -2.61 3.48
C THR A 155 7.94 -1.78 2.33
N THR A 156 7.72 -2.25 1.12
CA THR A 156 8.09 -1.57 -0.12
C THR A 156 7.11 -1.91 -1.23
N SER A 157 7.31 -1.37 -2.42
CA SER A 157 6.54 -1.69 -3.61
C SER A 157 7.42 -1.68 -4.85
N GLY A 158 6.98 -2.37 -5.89
CA GLY A 158 7.70 -2.46 -7.16
C GLY A 158 8.48 -3.76 -7.30
N ASN A 159 9.27 -3.85 -8.36
CA ASN A 159 10.04 -5.03 -8.72
C ASN A 159 11.56 -4.89 -8.52
N TRP A 160 11.98 -3.80 -7.87
CA TRP A 160 13.36 -3.58 -7.45
C TRP A 160 13.39 -3.06 -6.01
N ILE A 161 14.23 -3.66 -5.18
CA ILE A 161 14.47 -3.22 -3.82
C ILE A 161 15.94 -2.80 -3.72
N SER A 162 16.16 -1.55 -3.33
CA SER A 162 17.51 -1.02 -3.04
C SER A 162 17.65 -0.90 -1.54
N PHE A 163 18.70 -1.48 -1.00
CA PHE A 163 19.01 -1.43 0.42
C PHE A 163 20.06 -0.35 0.69
N ASN A 164 19.86 0.38 1.75
CA ASN A 164 20.83 1.30 2.30
C ASN A 164 20.99 1.04 3.80
N GLU A 165 21.98 1.66 4.40
CA GLU A 165 22.12 1.63 5.85
C GLU A 165 20.82 2.11 6.50
N ASN A 166 20.33 1.34 7.47
CA ASN A 166 19.07 1.59 8.17
C ASN A 166 17.78 1.30 7.36
N TYR A 167 17.85 0.47 6.33
CA TYR A 167 16.64 -0.01 5.65
C TYR A 167 15.66 -0.76 6.56
N GLY A 168 16.16 -1.33 7.66
CA GLY A 168 15.40 -1.91 8.76
C GLY A 168 16.18 -1.73 10.06
N TYR A 169 15.55 -1.98 11.19
CA TYR A 169 16.12 -1.76 12.52
C TYR A 169 16.01 -3.00 13.39
N LEU A 170 17.05 -3.24 14.20
CA LEU A 170 16.97 -4.22 15.28
C LEU A 170 16.02 -3.68 16.35
N LEU A 171 15.00 -4.45 16.69
CA LEU A 171 14.05 -4.08 17.74
C LEU A 171 14.35 -4.85 19.03
N LYS A 172 14.08 -4.20 20.14
CA LYS A 172 14.19 -4.75 21.48
C LYS A 172 12.84 -4.52 22.20
N LYS A 173 12.37 -5.55 22.87
CA LYS A 173 11.19 -5.43 23.73
C LYS A 173 11.58 -4.82 25.06
N ASN A 174 10.86 -3.81 25.49
CA ASN A 174 11.02 -3.21 26.80
C ASN A 174 10.29 -4.09 27.84
N ASP A 175 11.03 -4.66 28.78
CA ASP A 175 10.49 -5.62 29.75
C ASP A 175 9.46 -5.01 30.70
N THR A 176 9.51 -3.69 30.91
CA THR A 176 8.59 -2.97 31.79
C THR A 176 7.26 -2.65 31.11
N THR A 177 7.32 -2.19 29.86
CA THR A 177 6.13 -1.75 29.12
C THR A 177 5.56 -2.83 28.20
N GLY A 178 6.37 -3.85 27.88
CA GLY A 178 6.04 -4.88 26.89
C GLY A 178 6.03 -4.38 25.44
N LEU A 179 6.42 -3.14 25.20
CA LEU A 179 6.42 -2.51 23.88
C LEU A 179 7.79 -2.63 23.20
N TYR A 180 7.79 -2.59 21.86
CA TYR A 180 9.02 -2.63 21.08
C TYR A 180 9.56 -1.22 20.83
N GLU A 181 10.88 -1.12 20.88
CA GLU A 181 11.68 0.08 20.63
C GLU A 181 12.87 -0.29 19.77
N VAL A 182 13.43 0.69 19.03
CA VAL A 182 14.66 0.47 18.27
C VAL A 182 15.83 0.30 19.22
N ALA A 183 16.59 -0.78 19.04
CA ALA A 183 17.82 -1.01 19.79
C ALA A 183 18.90 0.01 19.40
N SER A 184 19.69 0.42 20.40
CA SER A 184 20.83 1.32 20.20
C SER A 184 22.14 0.64 20.60
N ASP A 185 23.23 1.04 19.98
CA ASP A 185 24.58 0.66 20.36
C ASP A 185 25.06 1.45 21.61
N ALA A 186 26.32 1.26 21.99
CA ALA A 186 26.93 1.90 23.15
C ALA A 186 27.00 3.44 23.05
N ASP A 187 27.01 3.96 21.83
CA ASP A 187 27.07 5.40 21.53
C ASP A 187 25.66 6.01 21.38
N GLY A 188 24.59 5.21 21.58
CA GLY A 188 23.21 5.63 21.46
C GLY A 188 22.68 5.71 20.02
N LYS A 189 23.47 5.26 19.04
CA LYS A 189 23.05 5.19 17.64
C LYS A 189 22.14 3.97 17.42
N TYR A 190 21.05 4.11 16.69
CA TYR A 190 20.17 3.00 16.34
C TYR A 190 20.87 1.93 15.52
N ILE A 191 20.62 0.67 15.86
CA ILE A 191 21.20 -0.49 15.18
C ILE A 191 20.33 -0.80 13.95
N GLY A 192 20.81 -0.38 12.78
CA GLY A 192 20.16 -0.62 11.48
C GLY A 192 20.71 -1.85 10.77
N ALA A 193 19.93 -2.37 9.82
CA ALA A 193 20.36 -3.40 8.88
C ALA A 193 21.30 -2.83 7.82
N PHE A 194 21.87 -3.72 7.01
CA PHE A 194 22.76 -3.43 5.87
C PHE A 194 23.99 -2.58 6.23
N GLN A 195 24.54 -2.85 7.40
CA GLN A 195 25.84 -2.28 7.79
C GLN A 195 26.94 -2.81 6.89
N LYS A 196 27.84 -1.90 6.52
CA LYS A 196 29.00 -2.17 5.65
C LYS A 196 29.72 -3.48 5.99
N GLY A 197 30.00 -4.29 4.97
CA GLY A 197 30.75 -5.54 5.06
C GLY A 197 30.02 -6.68 5.77
N LYS A 198 28.75 -6.50 6.13
CA LYS A 198 27.91 -7.56 6.72
C LYS A 198 27.00 -8.20 5.68
N LYS A 199 26.71 -9.48 5.89
CA LYS A 199 25.81 -10.25 5.06
C LYS A 199 24.46 -10.39 5.73
N TYR A 200 23.43 -10.39 4.90
CA TYR A 200 22.03 -10.52 5.32
C TYR A 200 21.32 -11.53 4.45
N THR A 201 20.52 -12.38 5.05
CA THR A 201 19.56 -13.22 4.34
C THR A 201 18.26 -12.46 4.19
N VAL A 202 17.80 -12.31 2.96
CA VAL A 202 16.59 -11.56 2.61
C VAL A 202 15.56 -12.49 1.99
N LYS A 203 14.30 -12.32 2.40
CA LYS A 203 13.10 -12.91 1.77
C LYS A 203 12.06 -11.82 1.56
N VAL A 204 11.20 -12.00 0.58
CA VAL A 204 10.07 -11.10 0.32
C VAL A 204 8.79 -11.89 0.21
N ARG A 205 7.69 -11.27 0.59
CA ARG A 205 6.35 -11.77 0.26
C ARG A 205 5.44 -10.64 -0.18
N ALA A 206 4.55 -10.93 -1.10
CA ALA A 206 3.52 -9.98 -1.48
C ALA A 206 2.43 -9.88 -0.42
N TYR A 207 1.79 -8.71 -0.33
CA TYR A 207 0.58 -8.54 0.45
C TYR A 207 -0.44 -7.65 -0.27
N THR A 208 -1.70 -7.80 0.11
CA THR A 208 -2.82 -7.00 -0.37
C THR A 208 -3.69 -6.57 0.81
N GLY A 209 -4.49 -5.53 0.62
CA GLY A 209 -5.30 -4.97 1.71
C GLY A 209 -4.49 -4.24 2.78
N SER A 210 -5.14 -3.90 3.87
CA SER A 210 -4.55 -3.20 5.02
C SER A 210 -5.33 -3.49 6.31
N GLY A 211 -4.73 -3.25 7.47
CA GLY A 211 -5.37 -3.52 8.77
C GLY A 211 -5.79 -4.98 8.90
N ASP A 212 -6.98 -5.21 9.44
CA ASP A 212 -7.54 -6.56 9.68
C ASP A 212 -7.86 -7.32 8.38
N GLU A 213 -7.94 -6.62 7.24
CA GLU A 213 -8.17 -7.22 5.92
C GLU A 213 -6.89 -7.58 5.17
N LYS A 214 -5.73 -7.34 5.76
CA LYS A 214 -4.44 -7.63 5.14
C LYS A 214 -4.29 -9.12 4.89
N LYS A 215 -4.04 -9.48 3.62
CA LYS A 215 -3.67 -10.83 3.20
C LYS A 215 -2.20 -10.85 2.82
N VAL A 216 -1.49 -11.86 3.24
CA VAL A 216 -0.07 -12.07 2.93
C VAL A 216 0.09 -13.36 2.14
N GLY A 217 0.99 -13.34 1.16
CA GLY A 217 1.38 -14.52 0.39
C GLY A 217 2.51 -15.30 1.07
N ASP A 218 2.95 -16.34 0.41
CA ASP A 218 4.10 -17.12 0.84
C ASP A 218 5.40 -16.31 0.66
N TRP A 219 6.39 -16.63 1.50
CA TRP A 219 7.73 -16.09 1.35
C TRP A 219 8.40 -16.61 0.07
N SER A 220 9.16 -15.74 -0.60
CA SER A 220 10.03 -16.10 -1.73
C SER A 220 11.15 -17.06 -1.30
N ASN A 221 11.97 -17.47 -2.27
CA ASN A 221 13.29 -18.02 -2.01
C ASN A 221 14.13 -17.05 -1.15
N GLU A 222 15.15 -17.58 -0.50
CA GLU A 222 16.15 -16.81 0.24
C GLU A 222 17.25 -16.31 -0.68
N LEU A 223 17.75 -15.11 -0.41
CA LEU A 223 18.91 -14.52 -1.07
C LEU A 223 19.86 -13.92 -0.04
N VAL A 224 21.14 -14.21 -0.16
CA VAL A 224 22.17 -13.58 0.67
C VAL A 224 22.66 -12.32 -0.04
N VAL A 225 22.59 -11.18 0.64
CA VAL A 225 23.03 -9.86 0.18
C VAL A 225 24.16 -9.40 1.07
N GLU A 226 25.27 -9.00 0.48
CA GLU A 226 26.38 -8.36 1.19
C GLU A 226 26.25 -6.85 1.07
N ALA A 227 26.18 -6.16 2.22
CA ALA A 227 26.13 -4.71 2.26
C ALA A 227 27.53 -4.12 1.96
N ASP A 228 27.58 -3.20 1.03
CA ASP A 228 28.81 -2.48 0.72
C ASP A 228 28.64 -0.95 0.78
N ASP A 229 29.73 -0.22 0.65
CA ASP A 229 29.76 1.24 0.71
C ASP A 229 29.12 1.94 -0.50
N SER A 230 28.52 1.20 -1.40
CA SER A 230 28.19 1.69 -2.73
C SER A 230 27.10 2.75 -2.83
N GLY A 231 27.20 3.77 -2.02
CA GLY A 231 26.84 5.12 -2.46
C GLY A 231 27.81 5.66 -3.53
N SER A 232 28.96 5.03 -3.72
CA SER A 232 29.95 5.38 -4.73
C SER A 232 30.20 4.20 -5.65
N LEU A 233 29.56 4.22 -6.81
CA LEU A 233 29.94 3.36 -7.94
C LEU A 233 31.31 3.85 -8.44
N VAL A 234 32.39 3.37 -7.85
CA VAL A 234 33.69 3.40 -8.52
C VAL A 234 33.70 2.18 -9.43
N PRO A 235 33.56 2.33 -10.73
CA PRO A 235 33.62 1.20 -11.64
C PRO A 235 35.01 0.58 -11.54
N GLU A 236 35.07 -0.75 -11.44
CA GLU A 236 36.36 -1.42 -11.65
C GLU A 236 36.85 -1.09 -13.05
N LYS A 237 38.18 -1.05 -13.21
CA LYS A 237 38.78 -0.83 -14.50
C LYS A 237 38.28 -1.88 -15.49
N THR A 238 37.70 -1.45 -16.60
CA THR A 238 37.20 -2.35 -17.65
C THR A 238 38.35 -3.23 -18.15
N GLY A 239 38.19 -4.54 -18.07
CA GLY A 239 39.06 -5.49 -18.70
C GLY A 239 38.67 -5.72 -20.17
N ASN A 240 39.63 -6.21 -20.97
CA ASN A 240 39.37 -6.66 -22.35
C ASN A 240 38.75 -5.60 -23.28
N PHE A 241 39.11 -4.35 -23.11
CA PHE A 241 38.81 -3.31 -24.09
C PHE A 241 39.44 -3.68 -25.43
N LYS A 242 38.63 -3.75 -26.48
CA LYS A 242 39.07 -4.01 -27.86
C LYS A 242 38.46 -2.98 -28.79
N TYR A 243 39.25 -2.48 -29.68
CA TYR A 243 38.82 -1.68 -30.80
C TYR A 243 38.83 -2.54 -32.05
N ASN A 244 37.77 -2.51 -32.83
CA ASN A 244 37.65 -3.15 -34.11
C ASN A 244 37.66 -2.05 -35.19
N ASP A 245 38.72 -1.99 -35.95
CA ASP A 245 38.94 -0.94 -36.97
C ASP A 245 38.21 -1.22 -38.28
N GLU A 246 37.79 -2.48 -38.54
CA GLU A 246 37.00 -2.83 -39.70
C GLU A 246 35.56 -2.30 -39.63
N TYR A 247 34.99 -2.34 -38.42
CA TYR A 247 33.62 -1.92 -38.19
C TYR A 247 33.49 -0.68 -37.31
N GLU A 248 34.55 -0.03 -36.99
CA GLU A 248 34.61 1.22 -36.22
C GLU A 248 33.88 1.15 -34.86
N TYR A 249 33.87 0.01 -34.18
CA TYR A 249 33.30 -0.12 -32.87
C TYR A 249 34.30 -0.53 -31.79
N VAL A 250 33.95 -0.20 -30.56
CA VAL A 250 34.65 -0.65 -29.36
C VAL A 250 33.83 -1.68 -28.61
N SER A 251 34.49 -2.70 -28.08
CA SER A 251 33.90 -3.72 -27.24
C SER A 251 34.65 -3.89 -25.94
N TRP A 252 33.97 -4.22 -24.89
CA TRP A 252 34.56 -4.55 -23.58
C TRP A 252 33.72 -5.59 -22.86
N ASN A 253 34.33 -6.29 -21.90
CA ASN A 253 33.59 -7.16 -21.02
C ASN A 253 32.70 -6.37 -20.09
N ARG A 254 31.48 -6.81 -19.93
CA ARG A 254 30.56 -6.28 -18.93
C ARG A 254 31.21 -6.44 -17.54
N ILE A 255 31.29 -5.34 -16.82
CA ILE A 255 31.70 -5.36 -15.43
C ILE A 255 30.44 -5.58 -14.60
N GLN A 256 30.48 -6.53 -13.68
CA GLN A 256 29.45 -6.64 -12.66
C GLN A 256 29.39 -5.31 -11.90
N ASN A 257 28.20 -4.78 -11.70
CA ASN A 257 27.90 -3.53 -11.00
C ASN A 257 28.06 -2.22 -11.79
N THR A 258 28.13 -2.26 -13.13
CA THR A 258 28.07 -1.03 -13.95
C THR A 258 26.81 -1.01 -14.80
N TYR A 259 26.20 0.17 -14.93
CA TYR A 259 25.19 0.46 -15.95
C TYR A 259 25.87 1.02 -17.20
N VAL A 260 25.52 0.48 -18.33
CA VAL A 260 25.83 1.06 -19.64
C VAL A 260 24.57 1.73 -20.16
#